data_6455ff3ec61d4237c5491068f3d5a8ff
#
_entry.id   6455ff3ec61d4237c5491068f3d5a8ff
#
_cell.length_a   1.000
_cell.length_b   1.000
_cell.length_c   1.000
_cell.angle_alpha   90.00
_cell.angle_beta   90.00
_cell.angle_gamma   90.00
#
_symmetry.space_group_name_H-M   'P 1'
#
loop_
_entity.id
_entity.type
_entity.pdbx_description
1 polymer ?
#
loop_
_entity_poly.entity_id
_entity_poly.type
_entity_poly.pdbx_seq_one_letter_code
_entity_poly.pdbx_strand_id
1 'polypeptide(L)'
;MRGLFTCAADIAWVFRVGGVRQLERNLTHVFASEMRQSHGSVDNRELRCRVRHCSRQGMRSYFAYFCEAMTVGARSEQQLRARIRGTGSGFDSIVRDARQGVSSLIAMGHQGNWDYAGYWARLEVAPVVTVAERLANDELLHTFVDIRERLGMRILLTGQHDLTGRLRNVLLDSTVVVPLLADRDLGRHGVFVHAFDSVIRVARGPAALAYDTGNPLYVVNLYREKLSGRREEQAGVPYGYVCEISGPIDVHAFHDMPRQEALHAISQAWVDLWAQGIAAHPQDWHMLQPLFWEDLDHSRLQDADEPCSRMADNSPGQ
;
A
#
# COMPACT_ATOMS: atom_id res chain seq x y z
N MET A 1 17.63 3.67 -20.28
CA MET A 1 17.26 2.74 -19.19
C MET A 1 15.75 2.45 -19.13
N ARG A 2 14.86 3.45 -19.08
CA ARG A 2 13.39 3.25 -19.03
C ARG A 2 12.82 2.37 -20.15
N GLY A 3 13.23 2.60 -21.40
CA GLY A 3 12.76 1.78 -22.52
C GLY A 3 13.07 0.29 -22.34
N LEU A 4 14.25 -0.03 -21.79
CA LEU A 4 14.65 -1.40 -21.49
C LEU A 4 13.73 -2.02 -20.44
N PHE A 5 13.43 -1.31 -19.34
CA PHE A 5 12.50 -1.78 -18.30
C PHE A 5 11.07 -1.93 -18.81
N THR A 6 10.62 -1.04 -19.71
CA THR A 6 9.31 -1.18 -20.37
C THR A 6 9.25 -2.43 -21.27
N CYS A 7 10.29 -2.68 -22.07
CA CYS A 7 10.38 -3.90 -22.87
C CYS A 7 10.41 -5.15 -21.99
N ALA A 8 11.20 -5.15 -20.91
CA ALA A 8 11.25 -6.25 -19.96
C ALA A 8 9.89 -6.51 -19.28
N ALA A 9 9.16 -5.45 -18.93
CA ALA A 9 7.80 -5.55 -18.38
C ALA A 9 6.82 -6.17 -19.39
N ASP A 10 6.88 -5.73 -20.66
CA ASP A 10 6.03 -6.29 -21.72
C ASP A 10 6.38 -7.77 -22.00
N ILE A 11 7.66 -8.13 -22.00
CA ILE A 11 8.11 -9.53 -22.14
C ILE A 11 7.58 -10.37 -20.96
N ALA A 12 7.78 -9.91 -19.71
CA ALA A 12 7.27 -10.59 -18.53
C ALA A 12 5.74 -10.79 -18.58
N TRP A 13 5.02 -9.77 -19.05
CA TRP A 13 3.58 -9.83 -19.20
C TRP A 13 3.13 -10.80 -20.30
N VAL A 14 3.78 -10.80 -21.47
CA VAL A 14 3.48 -11.71 -22.60
C VAL A 14 3.68 -13.18 -22.19
N PHE A 15 4.80 -13.48 -21.53
CA PHE A 15 5.12 -14.83 -21.04
C PHE A 15 4.46 -15.19 -19.72
N ARG A 16 3.70 -14.26 -19.10
CA ARG A 16 2.99 -14.46 -17.83
C ARG A 16 3.87 -14.94 -16.67
N VAL A 17 5.10 -14.44 -16.61
CA VAL A 17 6.07 -14.74 -15.55
C VAL A 17 6.01 -13.71 -14.41
N GLY A 18 6.63 -14.01 -13.28
CA GLY A 18 6.81 -13.06 -12.18
C GLY A 18 5.50 -12.57 -11.53
N GLY A 19 4.49 -13.42 -11.39
CA GLY A 19 3.25 -13.08 -10.69
C GLY A 19 2.18 -12.40 -11.55
N VAL A 20 2.37 -12.26 -12.87
CA VAL A 20 1.37 -11.66 -13.79
C VAL A 20 0.00 -12.31 -13.67
N ARG A 21 -0.06 -13.64 -13.55
CA ARG A 21 -1.34 -14.37 -13.40
C ARG A 21 -2.05 -14.00 -12.10
N GLN A 22 -1.30 -13.80 -11.04
CA GLN A 22 -1.88 -13.38 -9.76
C GLN A 22 -2.34 -11.92 -9.81
N LEU A 23 -1.58 -11.04 -10.43
CA LEU A 23 -2.02 -9.67 -10.69
C LEU A 23 -3.35 -9.65 -11.49
N GLU A 24 -3.47 -10.48 -12.54
CA GLU A 24 -4.71 -10.60 -13.32
C GLU A 24 -5.89 -11.09 -12.45
N ARG A 25 -5.67 -12.04 -11.52
CA ARG A 25 -6.69 -12.50 -10.57
C ARG A 25 -7.12 -11.38 -9.62
N ASN A 26 -6.15 -10.71 -9.01
CA ASN A 26 -6.42 -9.60 -8.09
C ASN A 26 -7.22 -8.48 -8.80
N LEU A 27 -6.83 -8.10 -10.01
CA LEU A 27 -7.55 -7.11 -10.82
C LEU A 27 -8.95 -7.59 -11.25
N THR A 28 -9.16 -8.90 -11.37
CA THR A 28 -10.48 -9.46 -11.67
C THR A 28 -11.46 -9.16 -10.54
N HIS A 29 -11.06 -9.31 -9.27
CA HIS A 29 -11.90 -8.94 -8.12
C HIS A 29 -12.26 -7.45 -8.16
N VAL A 30 -11.27 -6.57 -8.38
CA VAL A 30 -11.49 -5.12 -8.44
C VAL A 30 -12.50 -4.74 -9.52
N PHE A 31 -12.27 -5.17 -10.77
CA PHE A 31 -13.15 -4.79 -11.88
C PHE A 31 -14.50 -5.48 -11.85
N ALA A 32 -14.60 -6.72 -11.35
CA ALA A 32 -15.88 -7.40 -11.22
C ALA A 32 -16.76 -6.73 -10.16
N SER A 33 -16.18 -6.28 -9.05
CA SER A 33 -16.89 -5.50 -8.02
C SER A 33 -17.39 -4.17 -8.60
N GLU A 34 -16.53 -3.42 -9.28
CA GLU A 34 -16.91 -2.16 -9.93
C GLU A 34 -18.06 -2.35 -10.92
N MET A 35 -18.01 -3.40 -11.77
CA MET A 35 -19.07 -3.70 -12.73
C MET A 35 -20.40 -4.06 -12.04
N ARG A 36 -20.37 -4.86 -10.97
CA ARG A 36 -21.58 -5.18 -10.20
C ARG A 36 -22.22 -3.93 -9.60
N GLN A 37 -21.41 -3.05 -9.03
CA GLN A 37 -21.88 -1.81 -8.41
C GLN A 37 -22.43 -0.83 -9.45
N SER A 38 -21.84 -0.75 -10.65
CA SER A 38 -22.23 0.22 -11.68
C SER A 38 -23.36 -0.29 -12.57
N HIS A 39 -23.41 -1.57 -12.90
CA HIS A 39 -24.29 -2.14 -13.91
C HIS A 39 -25.15 -3.31 -13.41
N GLY A 40 -25.02 -3.71 -12.14
CA GLY A 40 -25.73 -4.84 -11.55
C GLY A 40 -25.29 -6.23 -12.03
N SER A 41 -24.41 -6.29 -13.05
CA SER A 41 -23.94 -7.56 -13.65
C SER A 41 -22.52 -7.43 -14.18
N VAL A 42 -21.88 -8.56 -14.42
CA VAL A 42 -20.50 -8.64 -14.94
C VAL A 42 -20.50 -9.13 -16.38
N ASP A 43 -20.07 -8.28 -17.32
CA ASP A 43 -19.74 -8.73 -18.68
C ASP A 43 -18.34 -9.36 -18.68
N ASN A 44 -18.30 -10.67 -18.83
CA ASN A 44 -17.06 -11.44 -18.83
C ASN A 44 -16.09 -11.09 -19.97
N ARG A 45 -16.58 -10.59 -21.10
CA ARG A 45 -15.73 -10.17 -22.22
C ARG A 45 -15.05 -8.85 -21.91
N GLU A 46 -15.83 -7.89 -21.46
CA GLU A 46 -15.32 -6.59 -21.02
C GLU A 46 -14.35 -6.73 -19.85
N LEU A 47 -14.72 -7.50 -18.82
CA LEU A 47 -13.87 -7.81 -17.66
C LEU A 47 -12.50 -8.33 -18.10
N ARG A 48 -12.43 -9.35 -18.95
CA ARG A 48 -11.16 -9.87 -19.46
C ARG A 48 -10.35 -8.83 -20.21
N CYS A 49 -11.01 -7.98 -20.99
CA CYS A 49 -10.35 -6.92 -21.75
C CYS A 49 -9.73 -5.88 -20.80
N ARG A 50 -10.48 -5.42 -19.80
CA ARG A 50 -10.01 -4.45 -18.78
C ARG A 50 -8.87 -5.01 -17.94
N VAL A 51 -9.01 -6.24 -17.43
CA VAL A 51 -7.97 -6.93 -16.64
C VAL A 51 -6.68 -7.05 -17.46
N ARG A 52 -6.77 -7.49 -18.71
CA ARG A 52 -5.60 -7.68 -19.58
C ARG A 52 -4.90 -6.36 -19.92
N HIS A 53 -5.66 -5.30 -20.16
CA HIS A 53 -5.12 -3.97 -20.41
C HIS A 53 -4.44 -3.41 -19.16
N CYS A 54 -5.11 -3.47 -18.02
CA CYS A 54 -4.62 -2.95 -16.75
C CYS A 54 -3.41 -3.74 -16.24
N SER A 55 -3.40 -5.08 -16.32
CA SER A 55 -2.27 -5.90 -15.89
C SER A 55 -0.99 -5.58 -16.66
N ARG A 56 -1.10 -5.27 -17.98
CA ARG A 56 0.06 -4.81 -18.75
C ARG A 56 0.59 -3.46 -18.26
N GLN A 57 -0.31 -2.53 -17.96
CA GLN A 57 0.09 -1.23 -17.39
C GLN A 57 0.68 -1.41 -15.98
N GLY A 58 0.10 -2.29 -15.17
CA GLY A 58 0.60 -2.63 -13.85
C GLY A 58 2.02 -3.19 -13.87
N MET A 59 2.31 -4.11 -14.79
CA MET A 59 3.68 -4.61 -14.96
C MET A 59 4.65 -3.51 -15.37
N ARG A 60 4.23 -2.59 -16.26
CA ARG A 60 5.06 -1.43 -16.64
C ARG A 60 5.27 -0.46 -15.47
N SER A 61 4.26 -0.24 -14.64
CA SER A 61 4.35 0.56 -13.41
C SER A 61 5.32 -0.09 -12.41
N TYR A 62 5.21 -1.40 -12.19
CA TYR A 62 6.08 -2.18 -11.31
C TYR A 62 7.55 -2.15 -11.76
N PHE A 63 7.82 -2.37 -13.04
CA PHE A 63 9.19 -2.28 -13.56
C PHE A 63 9.74 -0.85 -13.56
N ALA A 64 8.89 0.15 -13.75
CA ALA A 64 9.28 1.54 -13.61
C ALA A 64 9.71 1.88 -12.18
N TYR A 65 9.03 1.34 -11.16
CA TYR A 65 9.45 1.46 -9.76
C TYR A 65 10.90 0.97 -9.56
N PHE A 66 11.27 -0.22 -10.03
CA PHE A 66 12.66 -0.71 -9.92
C PHE A 66 13.66 0.17 -10.66
N CYS A 67 13.34 0.59 -11.88
CA CYS A 67 14.18 1.52 -12.63
C CYS A 67 14.43 2.82 -11.85
N GLU A 68 13.42 3.33 -11.18
CA GLU A 68 13.50 4.56 -10.41
C GLU A 68 14.26 4.37 -9.09
N ALA A 69 14.03 3.27 -8.38
CA ALA A 69 14.79 2.92 -7.18
C ALA A 69 16.31 2.86 -7.48
N MET A 70 16.70 2.22 -8.59
CA MET A 70 18.10 2.13 -9.03
C MET A 70 18.71 3.48 -9.46
N THR A 71 17.88 4.45 -9.82
CA THR A 71 18.34 5.75 -10.35
C THR A 71 18.08 6.92 -9.42
N VAL A 72 17.50 6.68 -8.25
CA VAL A 72 17.13 7.75 -7.30
C VAL A 72 18.35 8.54 -6.82
N GLY A 73 19.46 7.87 -6.56
CA GLY A 73 20.71 8.51 -6.12
C GLY A 73 21.35 9.44 -7.15
N ALA A 74 20.97 9.35 -8.44
CA ALA A 74 21.42 10.23 -9.51
C ALA A 74 20.50 11.45 -9.71
N ARG A 75 19.47 11.62 -8.88
CA ARG A 75 18.49 12.71 -8.96
C ARG A 75 18.83 13.82 -7.98
N SER A 76 18.69 15.08 -8.40
CA SER A 76 18.75 16.21 -7.49
C SER A 76 17.50 16.27 -6.60
N GLU A 77 17.63 16.91 -5.43
CA GLU A 77 16.48 17.15 -4.55
C GLU A 77 15.34 17.89 -5.26
N GLN A 78 15.66 18.87 -6.11
CA GLN A 78 14.66 19.60 -6.92
C GLN A 78 13.90 18.66 -7.86
N GLN A 79 14.59 17.72 -8.52
CA GLN A 79 13.96 16.73 -9.38
C GLN A 79 13.03 15.81 -8.59
N LEU A 80 13.45 15.37 -7.40
CA LEU A 80 12.66 14.51 -6.54
C LEU A 80 11.39 15.23 -6.03
N ARG A 81 11.54 16.48 -5.54
CA ARG A 81 10.42 17.31 -5.08
C ARG A 81 9.41 17.59 -6.19
N ALA A 82 9.87 17.87 -7.41
CA ALA A 82 8.96 18.14 -8.55
C ALA A 82 8.14 16.92 -8.96
N ARG A 83 8.59 15.70 -8.62
CA ARG A 83 7.95 14.45 -9.05
C ARG A 83 6.86 13.94 -8.12
N ILE A 84 6.74 14.44 -6.90
CA ILE A 84 5.73 13.99 -5.96
C ILE A 84 5.00 15.15 -5.33
N ARG A 85 3.73 14.99 -5.04
CA ARG A 85 2.91 15.93 -4.27
C ARG A 85 1.96 15.19 -3.35
N GLY A 86 1.66 15.81 -2.21
CA GLY A 86 0.61 15.38 -1.31
C GLY A 86 -0.74 15.97 -1.68
N THR A 87 -1.82 15.25 -1.39
CA THR A 87 -3.21 15.68 -1.54
C THR A 87 -4.13 14.84 -0.65
N GLY A 88 -5.42 15.06 -0.73
CA GLY A 88 -6.42 14.28 -0.01
C GLY A 88 -6.93 14.95 1.27
N SER A 89 -8.01 14.41 1.83
CA SER A 89 -8.70 14.97 3.00
C SER A 89 -7.87 14.98 4.29
N GLY A 90 -6.90 14.06 4.40
CA GLY A 90 -6.01 13.93 5.56
C GLY A 90 -4.71 14.74 5.47
N PHE A 91 -4.41 15.36 4.32
CA PHE A 91 -3.11 15.99 4.09
C PHE A 91 -2.80 17.11 5.09
N ASP A 92 -3.70 18.06 5.26
CA ASP A 92 -3.49 19.19 6.20
C ASP A 92 -3.44 18.70 7.66
N SER A 93 -4.17 17.63 7.96
CA SER A 93 -4.22 17.06 9.31
C SER A 93 -2.90 16.40 9.69
N ILE A 94 -2.34 15.53 8.83
CA ILE A 94 -1.05 14.86 9.12
C ILE A 94 0.10 15.86 9.26
N VAL A 95 0.11 16.94 8.47
CA VAL A 95 1.09 18.03 8.58
C VAL A 95 0.92 18.80 9.89
N ARG A 96 -0.33 19.06 10.29
CA ARG A 96 -0.63 19.72 11.57
C ARG A 96 -0.21 18.86 12.75
N ASP A 97 -0.53 17.57 12.76
CA ASP A 97 -0.17 16.62 13.80
C ASP A 97 1.35 16.59 14.00
N ALA A 98 2.11 16.48 12.91
CA ALA A 98 3.57 16.51 12.97
C ALA A 98 4.11 17.81 13.57
N ARG A 99 3.54 18.98 13.23
CA ARG A 99 3.91 20.27 13.81
C ARG A 99 3.59 20.39 15.29
N GLN A 100 2.60 19.66 15.76
CA GLN A 100 2.20 19.57 17.18
C GLN A 100 2.99 18.51 17.96
N GLY A 101 3.95 17.84 17.33
CA GLY A 101 4.74 16.79 17.96
C GLY A 101 4.04 15.42 18.02
N VAL A 102 2.94 15.24 17.30
CA VAL A 102 2.18 13.99 17.25
C VAL A 102 2.69 13.12 16.11
N SER A 103 3.11 11.91 16.42
CA SER A 103 3.47 10.89 15.43
C SER A 103 2.24 10.35 14.70
N SER A 104 2.40 9.97 13.45
CA SER A 104 1.33 9.43 12.62
C SER A 104 1.67 8.05 12.08
N LEU A 105 0.68 7.16 12.11
CA LEU A 105 0.72 5.88 11.41
C LEU A 105 0.11 6.03 10.02
N ILE A 106 0.66 5.31 9.06
CA ILE A 106 0.09 5.21 7.71
C ILE A 106 -0.09 3.75 7.34
N ALA A 107 -1.33 3.35 7.04
CA ALA A 107 -1.63 2.11 6.32
C ALA A 107 -1.62 2.39 4.83
N MET A 108 -0.91 1.57 4.05
CA MET A 108 -0.83 1.70 2.60
C MET A 108 -0.61 0.35 1.92
N GLY A 109 -0.87 0.31 0.62
CA GLY A 109 -0.63 -0.86 -0.20
C GLY A 109 0.66 -0.76 -1.03
N HIS A 110 1.00 -1.85 -1.71
CA HIS A 110 2.09 -1.90 -2.67
C HIS A 110 1.70 -1.15 -3.95
N GLN A 111 1.69 0.18 -3.89
CA GLN A 111 1.24 1.06 -4.96
C GLN A 111 2.31 2.06 -5.37
N GLY A 112 2.39 2.37 -6.66
CA GLY A 112 3.22 3.45 -7.19
C GLY A 112 4.70 3.34 -6.79
N ASN A 113 5.26 4.42 -6.24
CA ASN A 113 6.64 4.44 -5.76
C ASN A 113 6.70 4.91 -4.30
N TRP A 114 6.59 3.97 -3.37
CA TRP A 114 6.60 4.24 -1.92
C TRP A 114 7.94 4.77 -1.41
N ASP A 115 9.06 4.52 -2.09
CA ASP A 115 10.36 5.11 -1.73
C ASP A 115 10.36 6.62 -1.99
N TYR A 116 9.75 7.09 -3.10
CA TYR A 116 9.52 8.50 -3.34
C TYR A 116 8.54 9.11 -2.32
N ALA A 117 7.48 8.39 -1.95
CA ALA A 117 6.54 8.85 -0.94
C ALA A 117 7.23 9.01 0.43
N GLY A 118 8.06 8.06 0.83
CA GLY A 118 8.85 8.15 2.05
C GLY A 118 9.83 9.33 2.05
N TYR A 119 10.53 9.55 0.94
CA TYR A 119 11.39 10.72 0.77
C TYR A 119 10.59 12.04 0.91
N TRP A 120 9.45 12.15 0.23
CA TRP A 120 8.59 13.32 0.30
C TRP A 120 8.03 13.55 1.72
N ALA A 121 7.52 12.50 2.36
CA ALA A 121 6.97 12.59 3.71
C ALA A 121 8.02 13.06 4.72
N ARG A 122 9.28 12.63 4.57
CA ARG A 122 10.41 13.13 5.40
C ARG A 122 10.62 14.63 5.25
N LEU A 123 10.40 15.18 4.06
CA LEU A 123 10.64 16.61 3.79
C LEU A 123 9.46 17.49 4.18
N GLU A 124 8.24 17.00 3.99
CA GLU A 124 7.01 17.81 4.10
C GLU A 124 6.23 17.55 5.38
N VAL A 125 6.45 16.41 6.04
CA VAL A 125 5.67 16.01 7.22
C VAL A 125 6.59 15.83 8.43
N ALA A 126 7.30 14.70 8.53
CA ALA A 126 8.19 14.37 9.64
C ALA A 126 9.20 13.28 9.23
N PRO A 127 10.26 13.01 10.05
CA PRO A 127 11.14 11.87 9.84
C PRO A 127 10.36 10.56 9.67
N VAL A 128 10.81 9.73 8.71
CA VAL A 128 10.13 8.49 8.35
C VAL A 128 10.84 7.29 8.96
N VAL A 129 10.07 6.44 9.65
CA VAL A 129 10.51 5.12 10.13
C VAL A 129 9.58 4.07 9.53
N THR A 130 10.10 3.07 8.83
CA THR A 130 9.28 2.04 8.19
C THR A 130 9.86 0.65 8.37
N VAL A 131 9.08 -0.35 7.96
CA VAL A 131 9.46 -1.76 8.03
C VAL A 131 9.71 -2.29 6.61
N ALA A 132 10.82 -3.00 6.44
CA ALA A 132 11.09 -3.76 5.23
C ALA A 132 11.09 -5.26 5.51
N GLU A 133 10.62 -6.04 4.55
CA GLU A 133 10.73 -7.50 4.59
C GLU A 133 12.19 -7.93 4.53
N ARG A 134 12.58 -8.87 5.39
CA ARG A 134 13.90 -9.49 5.33
C ARG A 134 13.95 -10.43 4.15
N LEU A 135 14.61 -10.02 3.09
CA LEU A 135 14.80 -10.83 1.89
C LEU A 135 15.79 -11.97 2.15
N ALA A 136 15.58 -13.09 1.45
CA ALA A 136 16.50 -14.23 1.51
C ALA A 136 17.90 -13.94 0.91
N ASN A 137 17.99 -12.97 0.00
CA ASN A 137 19.24 -12.49 -0.57
C ASN A 137 19.70 -11.26 0.21
N ASP A 138 20.76 -11.42 1.02
CA ASP A 138 21.29 -10.35 1.87
C ASP A 138 21.86 -9.18 1.06
N GLU A 139 22.49 -9.40 -0.09
CA GLU A 139 23.06 -8.35 -0.93
C GLU A 139 21.95 -7.45 -1.51
N LEU A 140 20.86 -8.05 -1.97
CA LEU A 140 19.70 -7.33 -2.46
C LEU A 140 19.01 -6.56 -1.32
N LEU A 141 18.89 -7.18 -0.13
CA LEU A 141 18.36 -6.52 1.06
C LEU A 141 19.18 -5.28 1.42
N HIS A 142 20.51 -5.41 1.53
CA HIS A 142 21.41 -4.30 1.84
C HIS A 142 21.27 -3.17 0.79
N THR A 143 21.22 -3.52 -0.49
CA THR A 143 21.05 -2.53 -1.56
C THR A 143 19.78 -1.70 -1.36
N PHE A 144 18.64 -2.33 -1.08
CA PHE A 144 17.36 -1.61 -0.87
C PHE A 144 17.35 -0.83 0.44
N VAL A 145 17.94 -1.34 1.52
CA VAL A 145 18.06 -0.61 2.78
C VAL A 145 18.92 0.63 2.57
N ASP A 146 20.09 0.50 1.96
CA ASP A 146 21.01 1.62 1.66
C ASP A 146 20.35 2.71 0.82
N ILE A 147 19.55 2.33 -0.19
CA ILE A 147 18.82 3.31 -1.01
C ILE A 147 17.87 4.13 -0.13
N ARG A 148 17.10 3.49 0.75
CA ARG A 148 16.12 4.13 1.62
C ARG A 148 16.78 4.99 2.70
N GLU A 149 17.87 4.52 3.28
CA GLU A 149 18.65 5.28 4.26
C GLU A 149 19.28 6.52 3.64
N ARG A 150 19.79 6.44 2.41
CA ARG A 150 20.26 7.63 1.64
C ARG A 150 19.13 8.62 1.34
N LEU A 151 17.90 8.16 1.21
CA LEU A 151 16.72 9.02 1.13
C LEU A 151 16.33 9.61 2.50
N GLY A 152 17.04 9.23 3.58
CA GLY A 152 16.85 9.72 4.94
C GLY A 152 15.72 9.03 5.70
N MET A 153 15.34 7.83 5.30
CA MET A 153 14.39 6.98 6.03
C MET A 153 15.14 6.04 6.98
N ARG A 154 14.54 5.76 8.15
CA ARG A 154 15.02 4.72 9.07
C ARG A 154 14.26 3.43 8.80
N ILE A 155 14.99 2.33 8.57
CA ILE A 155 14.41 1.03 8.21
C ILE A 155 14.56 0.05 9.37
N LEU A 156 13.44 -0.57 9.77
CA LEU A 156 13.41 -1.73 10.64
C LEU A 156 13.12 -2.98 9.78
N LEU A 157 13.70 -4.12 10.13
CA LEU A 157 13.52 -5.35 9.34
C LEU A 157 12.52 -6.29 10.01
N THR A 158 11.69 -6.98 9.21
CA THR A 158 10.88 -8.09 9.72
C THR A 158 11.76 -9.18 10.32
N GLY A 159 11.24 -9.93 11.29
CA GLY A 159 11.99 -10.96 11.99
C GLY A 159 12.99 -10.47 13.05
N GLN A 160 13.11 -9.15 13.26
CA GLN A 160 13.85 -8.62 14.40
C GLN A 160 13.07 -8.85 15.70
N HIS A 161 13.81 -9.09 16.80
CA HIS A 161 13.22 -9.24 18.12
C HIS A 161 12.41 -7.98 18.47
N ASP A 162 11.19 -8.19 18.96
CA ASP A 162 10.28 -7.13 19.43
C ASP A 162 10.08 -5.95 18.46
N LEU A 163 9.86 -6.25 17.18
CA LEU A 163 9.64 -5.22 16.16
C LEU A 163 8.47 -4.29 16.52
N THR A 164 7.37 -4.87 17.03
CA THR A 164 6.17 -4.10 17.42
C THR A 164 6.45 -3.17 18.60
N GLY A 165 7.16 -3.63 19.63
CA GLY A 165 7.57 -2.79 20.75
C GLY A 165 8.50 -1.68 20.34
N ARG A 166 9.43 -1.94 19.42
CA ARG A 166 10.34 -0.91 18.85
C ARG A 166 9.57 0.16 18.08
N LEU A 167 8.58 -0.23 17.26
CA LEU A 167 7.73 0.72 16.53
C LEU A 167 6.87 1.54 17.50
N ARG A 168 6.30 0.89 18.53
CA ARG A 168 5.54 1.57 19.59
C ARG A 168 6.39 2.63 20.29
N ASN A 169 7.60 2.28 20.71
CA ASN A 169 8.51 3.22 21.38
C ASN A 169 8.85 4.40 20.47
N VAL A 170 9.15 4.15 19.20
CA VAL A 170 9.42 5.22 18.22
C VAL A 170 8.23 6.16 18.07
N LEU A 171 7.00 5.65 18.04
CA LEU A 171 5.77 6.45 17.96
C LEU A 171 5.51 7.30 19.20
N LEU A 172 5.90 6.82 20.38
CA LEU A 172 5.69 7.50 21.66
C LEU A 172 6.82 8.47 22.02
N ASP A 173 8.07 8.15 21.66
CA ASP A 173 9.24 8.87 22.10
C ASP A 173 9.73 9.92 21.07
N SER A 174 9.17 9.96 19.88
CA SER A 174 9.64 10.83 18.78
C SER A 174 8.45 11.35 17.98
N THR A 175 8.65 12.43 17.23
CA THR A 175 7.69 12.87 16.19
C THR A 175 8.10 12.29 14.86
N VAL A 176 7.37 11.28 14.40
CA VAL A 176 7.68 10.51 13.19
C VAL A 176 6.42 10.16 12.40
N VAL A 177 6.62 9.83 11.13
CA VAL A 177 5.62 9.15 10.30
C VAL A 177 6.07 7.70 10.12
N VAL A 178 5.15 6.76 10.39
CA VAL A 178 5.40 5.32 10.28
C VAL A 178 4.50 4.71 9.18
N PRO A 179 4.93 4.74 7.90
CA PRO A 179 4.22 4.07 6.83
C PRO A 179 4.48 2.56 6.87
N LEU A 180 3.40 1.78 6.75
CA LEU A 180 3.42 0.33 6.72
C LEU A 180 2.70 -0.18 5.47
N LEU A 181 3.39 -0.95 4.64
CA LEU A 181 2.78 -1.72 3.56
C LEU A 181 1.97 -2.85 4.19
N ALA A 182 0.65 -2.74 4.20
CA ALA A 182 -0.23 -3.57 5.01
C ALA A 182 -1.28 -4.34 4.21
N ASP A 183 -1.35 -4.13 2.90
CA ASP A 183 -2.29 -4.80 2.00
C ASP A 183 -2.03 -6.31 1.83
N ARG A 184 -0.95 -6.82 2.43
CA ARG A 184 -0.61 -8.24 2.49
C ARG A 184 -0.12 -8.61 3.88
N ASP A 185 -0.61 -9.70 4.45
CA ASP A 185 -0.03 -10.27 5.66
C ASP A 185 1.09 -11.25 5.33
N LEU A 186 2.27 -10.99 5.88
CA LEU A 186 3.45 -11.86 5.83
C LEU A 186 3.55 -12.79 7.05
N GLY A 187 2.73 -12.52 8.07
CA GLY A 187 2.77 -13.19 9.35
C GLY A 187 1.71 -14.28 9.49
N ARG A 188 1.57 -14.73 10.74
CA ARG A 188 0.55 -15.72 11.14
C ARG A 188 -0.72 -15.10 11.71
N HIS A 189 -0.75 -13.77 11.88
CA HIS A 189 -1.77 -13.06 12.65
C HIS A 189 -2.43 -11.93 11.84
N GLY A 190 -2.61 -12.12 10.53
CA GLY A 190 -3.34 -11.19 9.68
C GLY A 190 -4.82 -11.08 10.08
N VAL A 191 -5.48 -10.05 9.57
CA VAL A 191 -6.89 -9.80 9.79
C VAL A 191 -7.63 -10.01 8.49
N PHE A 192 -8.73 -10.77 8.52
CA PHE A 192 -9.64 -10.88 7.39
C PHE A 192 -10.61 -9.70 7.39
N VAL A 193 -10.72 -9.03 6.26
CA VAL A 193 -11.59 -7.88 6.04
C VAL A 193 -12.22 -7.94 4.65
N HIS A 194 -13.26 -7.17 4.42
CA HIS A 194 -13.94 -7.12 3.13
C HIS A 194 -13.34 -6.07 2.21
N ALA A 195 -13.09 -6.45 0.95
CA ALA A 195 -12.78 -5.54 -0.14
C ALA A 195 -13.19 -6.17 -1.49
N PHE A 196 -13.70 -5.35 -2.40
CA PHE A 196 -14.05 -5.77 -3.77
C PHE A 196 -15.01 -6.97 -3.82
N ASP A 197 -16.07 -6.93 -2.99
CA ASP A 197 -17.08 -8.01 -2.83
C ASP A 197 -16.47 -9.37 -2.46
N SER A 198 -15.30 -9.39 -1.85
CA SER A 198 -14.59 -10.58 -1.40
C SER A 198 -13.93 -10.35 -0.04
N VAL A 199 -13.34 -11.40 0.51
CA VAL A 199 -12.56 -11.32 1.74
C VAL A 199 -11.08 -11.30 1.40
N ILE A 200 -10.33 -10.37 1.98
CA ILE A 200 -8.87 -10.27 1.87
C ILE A 200 -8.21 -10.42 3.22
N ARG A 201 -6.94 -10.83 3.23
CA ARG A 201 -6.14 -10.93 4.44
C ARG A 201 -5.06 -9.86 4.46
N VAL A 202 -5.15 -8.94 5.42
CA VAL A 202 -4.26 -7.79 5.57
C VAL A 202 -3.41 -7.87 6.84
N ALA A 203 -2.30 -7.14 6.88
CA ALA A 203 -1.44 -7.09 8.05
C ALA A 203 -2.11 -6.34 9.20
N ARG A 204 -2.06 -6.91 10.40
CA ARG A 204 -2.64 -6.35 11.63
C ARG A 204 -1.86 -5.13 12.17
N GLY A 205 -0.61 -4.95 11.73
CA GLY A 205 0.32 -3.98 12.31
C GLY A 205 -0.21 -2.55 12.46
N PRO A 206 -0.75 -1.92 11.41
CA PRO A 206 -1.28 -0.56 11.50
C PRO A 206 -2.38 -0.41 12.55
N ALA A 207 -3.37 -1.31 12.55
CA ALA A 207 -4.48 -1.28 13.50
C ALA A 207 -4.00 -1.52 14.95
N ALA A 208 -3.11 -2.48 15.16
CA ALA A 208 -2.59 -2.80 16.47
C ALA A 208 -1.77 -1.64 17.06
N LEU A 209 -0.88 -1.05 16.28
CA LEU A 209 -0.07 0.08 16.72
C LEU A 209 -0.93 1.32 16.99
N ALA A 210 -1.89 1.62 16.13
CA ALA A 210 -2.81 2.75 16.34
C ALA A 210 -3.64 2.58 17.61
N TYR A 211 -4.22 1.39 17.81
CA TYR A 211 -5.00 1.07 19.02
C TYR A 211 -4.14 1.14 20.29
N ASP A 212 -2.93 0.56 20.27
CA ASP A 212 -2.06 0.45 21.46
C ASP A 212 -1.36 1.78 21.81
N THR A 213 -1.22 2.73 20.87
CA THR A 213 -0.54 4.01 21.10
C THR A 213 -1.48 5.21 21.14
N GLY A 214 -2.68 5.09 20.58
CA GLY A 214 -3.60 6.22 20.39
C GLY A 214 -3.15 7.20 19.27
N ASN A 215 -2.07 6.90 18.54
CA ASN A 215 -1.61 7.74 17.45
C ASN A 215 -2.60 7.71 16.27
N PRO A 216 -2.79 8.83 15.55
CA PRO A 216 -3.68 8.88 14.40
C PRO A 216 -3.24 7.94 13.29
N LEU A 217 -4.19 7.23 12.70
CA LEU A 217 -3.99 6.32 11.57
C LEU A 217 -4.51 6.96 10.30
N TYR A 218 -3.61 7.20 9.36
CA TYR A 218 -3.91 7.68 8.02
C TYR A 218 -3.83 6.56 6.99
N VAL A 219 -4.47 6.75 5.86
CA VAL A 219 -4.40 5.85 4.71
C VAL A 219 -3.78 6.58 3.55
N VAL A 220 -2.83 5.94 2.86
CA VAL A 220 -2.19 6.52 1.68
C VAL A 220 -2.46 5.65 0.47
N ASN A 221 -2.99 6.30 -0.57
CA ASN A 221 -3.04 5.80 -1.94
C ASN A 221 -2.00 6.53 -2.78
N LEU A 222 -1.14 5.77 -3.44
CA LEU A 222 -0.01 6.31 -4.21
C LEU A 222 -0.13 5.90 -5.68
N TYR A 223 -0.28 6.87 -6.56
CA TYR A 223 -0.46 6.60 -7.99
C TYR A 223 0.32 7.58 -8.86
N ARG A 224 0.53 7.19 -10.11
CA ARG A 224 1.26 8.00 -11.09
C ARG A 224 0.37 9.09 -11.68
N GLU A 225 0.98 10.25 -11.91
CA GLU A 225 0.38 11.34 -12.65
C GLU A 225 1.26 11.78 -13.82
N LYS A 226 0.64 12.33 -14.86
CA LYS A 226 1.37 13.01 -15.94
C LYS A 226 1.75 14.40 -15.48
N LEU A 227 3.02 14.74 -15.59
CA LEU A 227 3.51 16.09 -15.31
C LEU A 227 3.34 16.99 -16.53
N SER A 228 3.26 18.29 -16.28
CA SER A 228 3.21 19.33 -17.33
C SER A 228 3.85 20.63 -16.85
N GLY A 229 4.25 21.47 -17.79
CA GLY A 229 4.80 22.81 -17.53
C GLY A 229 6.02 22.75 -16.61
N ARG A 230 6.11 23.70 -15.69
CA ARG A 230 7.27 23.87 -14.80
C ARG A 230 7.63 22.60 -13.98
N ARG A 231 6.63 21.79 -13.57
CA ARG A 231 6.91 20.56 -12.84
C ARG A 231 7.61 19.52 -13.71
N GLU A 232 7.19 19.36 -14.96
CA GLU A 232 7.83 18.45 -15.91
C GLU A 232 9.28 18.87 -16.20
N GLU A 233 9.50 20.19 -16.43
CA GLU A 233 10.83 20.76 -16.64
C GLU A 233 11.75 20.49 -15.44
N GLN A 234 11.29 20.78 -14.22
CA GLN A 234 12.05 20.56 -12.99
C GLN A 234 12.30 19.09 -12.69
N ALA A 235 11.33 18.22 -12.97
CA ALA A 235 11.46 16.78 -12.78
C ALA A 235 12.40 16.12 -13.82
N GLY A 236 12.52 16.73 -15.01
CA GLY A 236 13.24 16.17 -16.16
C GLY A 236 12.64 14.90 -16.72
N VAL A 237 11.34 14.65 -16.43
CA VAL A 237 10.59 13.47 -16.84
C VAL A 237 9.09 13.80 -16.89
N PRO A 238 8.30 13.15 -17.80
CA PRO A 238 6.90 13.51 -18.01
C PRO A 238 5.91 12.93 -16.97
N TYR A 239 6.38 12.35 -15.88
CA TYR A 239 5.50 11.81 -14.84
C TYR A 239 6.09 11.91 -13.44
N GLY A 240 5.17 12.01 -12.51
CA GLY A 240 5.39 12.02 -11.08
C GLY A 240 4.40 11.13 -10.35
N TYR A 241 4.22 11.40 -9.08
CA TYR A 241 3.35 10.64 -8.19
C TYR A 241 2.48 11.59 -7.37
N VAL A 242 1.28 11.13 -7.09
CA VAL A 242 0.38 11.72 -6.11
C VAL A 242 0.37 10.82 -4.88
N CYS A 243 0.64 11.41 -3.73
CA CYS A 243 0.47 10.80 -2.42
C CYS A 243 -0.87 11.31 -1.87
N GLU A 244 -1.93 10.55 -2.07
CA GLU A 244 -3.27 10.90 -1.60
C GLU A 244 -3.47 10.35 -0.18
N ILE A 245 -3.68 11.27 0.77
CA ILE A 245 -3.78 10.97 2.19
C ILE A 245 -5.23 11.12 2.62
N SER A 246 -5.80 10.06 3.18
CA SER A 246 -7.15 10.03 3.75
C SER A 246 -7.11 9.81 5.26
N GLY A 247 -8.13 10.24 5.97
CA GLY A 247 -8.22 10.12 7.43
C GLY A 247 -7.99 11.45 8.16
N PRO A 248 -7.61 11.44 9.46
CA PRO A 248 -7.28 10.22 10.23
C PRO A 248 -8.51 9.37 10.54
N ILE A 249 -8.29 8.07 10.74
CA ILE A 249 -9.28 7.17 11.33
C ILE A 249 -9.32 7.46 12.82
N ASP A 250 -10.50 7.68 13.36
CA ASP A 250 -10.71 7.86 14.80
C ASP A 250 -10.59 6.51 15.52
N VAL A 251 -9.40 6.17 15.96
CA VAL A 251 -9.11 4.91 16.65
C VAL A 251 -9.71 4.88 18.06
N HIS A 252 -9.97 6.05 18.67
CA HIS A 252 -10.56 6.13 20.00
C HIS A 252 -12.01 5.66 20.02
N ALA A 253 -12.74 5.80 18.92
CA ALA A 253 -14.11 5.28 18.78
C ALA A 253 -14.22 3.75 18.96
N PHE A 254 -13.09 3.03 18.90
CA PHE A 254 -13.06 1.57 19.05
C PHE A 254 -12.52 1.08 20.40
N HIS A 255 -12.16 1.98 21.33
CA HIS A 255 -11.54 1.57 22.61
C HIS A 255 -12.50 0.88 23.58
N ASP A 256 -13.80 1.08 23.44
CA ASP A 256 -14.82 0.40 24.25
C ASP A 256 -15.11 -1.04 23.76
N MET A 257 -14.54 -1.43 22.62
CA MET A 257 -14.68 -2.78 22.07
C MET A 257 -13.61 -3.73 22.62
N PRO A 258 -13.89 -5.05 22.69
CA PRO A 258 -12.84 -6.03 22.91
C PRO A 258 -11.71 -5.84 21.87
N ARG A 259 -10.45 -5.90 22.34
CA ARG A 259 -9.27 -5.55 21.50
C ARG A 259 -9.28 -6.23 20.13
N GLN A 260 -9.66 -7.52 20.04
CA GLN A 260 -9.68 -8.24 18.78
C GLN A 260 -10.72 -7.67 17.81
N GLU A 261 -11.89 -7.32 18.29
CA GLU A 261 -12.96 -6.69 17.51
C GLU A 261 -12.56 -5.28 17.07
N ALA A 262 -11.94 -4.50 17.97
CA ALA A 262 -11.40 -3.17 17.65
C ALA A 262 -10.36 -3.24 16.52
N LEU A 263 -9.41 -4.18 16.58
CA LEU A 263 -8.40 -4.35 15.54
C LEU A 263 -9.02 -4.74 14.20
N HIS A 264 -10.06 -5.56 14.20
CA HIS A 264 -10.81 -5.91 13.00
C HIS A 264 -11.51 -4.66 12.43
N ALA A 265 -12.25 -3.91 13.25
CA ALA A 265 -12.97 -2.71 12.83
C ALA A 265 -12.03 -1.61 12.28
N ILE A 266 -10.90 -1.36 12.96
CA ILE A 266 -9.87 -0.42 12.49
C ILE A 266 -9.27 -0.91 11.16
N SER A 267 -9.02 -2.22 11.03
CA SER A 267 -8.50 -2.80 9.78
C SER A 267 -9.50 -2.65 8.64
N GLN A 268 -10.79 -2.87 8.88
CA GLN A 268 -11.83 -2.64 7.88
C GLN A 268 -11.88 -1.17 7.48
N ALA A 269 -11.85 -0.26 8.44
CA ALA A 269 -11.93 1.18 8.17
C ALA A 269 -10.79 1.69 7.27
N TRP A 270 -9.55 1.25 7.50
CA TRP A 270 -8.46 1.66 6.61
C TRP A 270 -8.53 0.98 5.25
N VAL A 271 -8.98 -0.28 5.19
CA VAL A 271 -9.15 -1.01 3.92
C VAL A 271 -10.23 -0.37 3.05
N ASP A 272 -11.32 0.12 3.64
CA ASP A 272 -12.38 0.81 2.89
C ASP A 272 -11.86 2.05 2.16
N LEU A 273 -11.00 2.84 2.82
CA LEU A 273 -10.35 4.02 2.20
C LEU A 273 -9.29 3.63 1.17
N TRP A 274 -8.50 2.61 1.47
CA TRP A 274 -7.48 2.10 0.57
C TRP A 274 -8.08 1.49 -0.71
N ALA A 275 -9.15 0.70 -0.58
CA ALA A 275 -9.82 0.05 -1.70
C ALA A 275 -10.38 1.05 -2.73
N GLN A 276 -10.85 2.22 -2.27
CA GLN A 276 -11.29 3.30 -3.16
C GLN A 276 -10.16 3.79 -4.07
N GLY A 277 -8.97 3.98 -3.53
CA GLY A 277 -7.81 4.38 -4.32
C GLY A 277 -7.31 3.29 -5.27
N ILE A 278 -7.39 2.00 -4.86
CA ILE A 278 -7.10 0.88 -5.76
C ILE A 278 -8.10 0.84 -6.93
N ALA A 279 -9.39 1.00 -6.66
CA ALA A 279 -10.41 1.03 -7.71
C ALA A 279 -10.18 2.20 -8.70
N ALA A 280 -9.75 3.36 -8.20
CA ALA A 280 -9.46 4.53 -9.03
C ALA A 280 -8.16 4.39 -9.85
N HIS A 281 -7.14 3.72 -9.32
CA HIS A 281 -5.81 3.62 -9.93
C HIS A 281 -5.25 2.18 -9.92
N PRO A 282 -5.99 1.19 -10.44
CA PRO A 282 -5.63 -0.23 -10.32
C PRO A 282 -4.32 -0.59 -11.05
N GLN A 283 -3.93 0.19 -12.06
CA GLN A 283 -2.67 0.00 -12.80
C GLN A 283 -1.41 0.35 -11.98
N ASP A 284 -1.56 1.04 -10.86
CA ASP A 284 -0.44 1.38 -9.96
C ASP A 284 -0.36 0.46 -8.74
N TRP A 285 -1.26 -0.52 -8.62
CA TRP A 285 -1.23 -1.53 -7.57
C TRP A 285 -0.37 -2.72 -7.99
N HIS A 286 0.76 -2.91 -7.31
CA HIS A 286 1.80 -3.90 -7.63
C HIS A 286 1.61 -5.22 -6.87
N MET A 287 0.36 -5.67 -6.69
CA MET A 287 0.05 -6.88 -5.95
C MET A 287 0.15 -8.12 -6.85
N LEU A 288 1.35 -8.71 -6.89
CA LEU A 288 1.67 -9.90 -7.67
C LEU A 288 1.55 -11.19 -6.84
N GLN A 289 0.95 -11.12 -5.64
CA GLN A 289 0.80 -12.21 -4.70
C GLN A 289 -0.67 -12.39 -4.31
N PRO A 290 -1.09 -13.61 -3.89
CA PRO A 290 -2.44 -13.84 -3.42
C PRO A 290 -2.71 -13.06 -2.13
N LEU A 291 -3.92 -12.48 -2.04
CA LEU A 291 -4.45 -11.84 -0.85
C LEU A 291 -5.95 -12.11 -0.65
N PHE A 292 -6.67 -12.44 -1.72
CA PHE A 292 -8.08 -12.82 -1.66
C PHE A 292 -8.23 -14.23 -1.11
N TRP A 293 -9.26 -14.45 -0.30
CA TRP A 293 -9.54 -15.73 0.36
C TRP A 293 -9.47 -16.91 -0.61
N GLU A 294 -10.05 -16.75 -1.79
CA GLU A 294 -10.16 -17.78 -2.84
C GLU A 294 -8.79 -18.19 -3.42
N ASP A 295 -7.78 -17.32 -3.29
CA ASP A 295 -6.44 -17.53 -3.83
C ASP A 295 -5.42 -17.93 -2.75
N LEU A 296 -5.80 -17.88 -1.46
CA LEU A 296 -4.89 -18.21 -0.35
C LEU A 296 -4.69 -19.71 -0.21
N ASP A 297 -3.53 -20.11 0.24
CA ASP A 297 -3.23 -21.47 0.67
C ASP A 297 -3.79 -21.69 2.09
N HIS A 298 -5.00 -22.22 2.17
CA HIS A 298 -5.71 -22.43 3.44
C HIS A 298 -4.98 -23.40 4.37
N SER A 299 -4.11 -24.30 3.85
CA SER A 299 -3.32 -25.21 4.69
C SER A 299 -2.31 -24.50 5.58
N ARG A 300 -1.98 -23.25 5.26
CA ARG A 300 -1.07 -22.39 6.03
C ARG A 300 -1.79 -21.46 7.01
N LEU A 301 -3.11 -21.41 6.94
CA LEU A 301 -3.94 -20.65 7.87
C LEU A 301 -4.16 -21.51 9.11
N GLN A 302 -4.11 -20.89 10.29
CA GLN A 302 -4.47 -21.56 11.54
C GLN A 302 -5.99 -21.57 11.70
N ASP A 303 -6.57 -22.56 12.37
CA ASP A 303 -8.01 -22.69 12.57
C ASP A 303 -8.69 -21.45 13.17
N ALA A 304 -7.93 -20.61 13.90
CA ALA A 304 -8.39 -19.34 14.45
C ALA A 304 -8.52 -18.21 13.40
N ASP A 305 -8.03 -18.43 12.21
CA ASP A 305 -8.00 -17.44 11.12
C ASP A 305 -9.16 -17.65 10.10
N GLU A 306 -10.06 -18.63 10.31
CA GLU A 306 -11.22 -18.79 9.44
C GLU A 306 -12.15 -17.57 9.53
N PRO A 307 -12.60 -17.01 8.38
CA PRO A 307 -13.64 -15.99 8.38
C PRO A 307 -14.84 -16.52 9.13
N CYS A 308 -15.27 -15.85 10.19
CA CYS A 308 -16.40 -16.26 10.99
C CYS A 308 -17.60 -16.52 10.06
N SER A 309 -18.16 -17.73 10.08
CA SER A 309 -19.26 -18.19 9.22
C SER A 309 -20.53 -17.31 9.29
N ARG A 310 -20.60 -16.37 10.24
CA ARG A 310 -21.63 -15.33 10.34
C ARG A 310 -21.53 -14.24 9.26
N MET A 311 -20.44 -14.18 8.50
CA MET A 311 -20.26 -13.18 7.43
C MET A 311 -20.83 -13.62 6.07
N ALA A 312 -21.23 -14.88 5.94
CA ALA A 312 -21.80 -15.42 4.70
C ALA A 312 -23.32 -15.16 4.53
N ASP A 313 -24.01 -14.64 5.54
CA ASP A 313 -25.48 -14.60 5.60
C ASP A 313 -26.11 -13.21 5.37
N ASN A 314 -25.35 -12.24 4.89
CA ASN A 314 -25.89 -10.97 4.40
C ASN A 314 -26.08 -10.95 2.87
N SER A 315 -26.66 -12.03 2.33
CA SER A 315 -27.35 -11.92 1.05
C SER A 315 -28.66 -11.14 1.30
N PRO A 316 -28.92 -10.03 0.59
CA PRO A 316 -30.23 -9.39 0.66
C PRO A 316 -31.27 -10.41 0.20
N GLY A 317 -32.14 -10.79 1.11
CA GLY A 317 -33.24 -11.71 0.86
C GLY A 317 -34.10 -11.26 -0.31
N GLN A 318 -34.63 -12.25 -0.95
CA GLN A 318 -35.53 -12.33 -2.10
C GLN A 318 -36.54 -11.18 -2.24
#